data_d460693cea959a500469bd7eab7d7562
#
_entry.id   d460693cea959a500469bd7eab7d7562
#
_cell.length_a   1.000
_cell.length_b   1.000
_cell.length_c   1.000
_cell.angle_alpha   90.00
_cell.angle_beta   90.00
_cell.angle_gamma   90.00
#
_symmetry.space_group_name_H-M   'P 1'
#
loop_
_entity.id
_entity.type
_entity.pdbx_description
1 polymer ?
#
loop_
_entity_poly.entity_id
_entity_poly.type
_entity_poly.pdbx_seq_one_letter_code
_entity_poly.pdbx_strand_id
1 'polypeptide(L)'
;HRAHAALQEYFAKTVLPAFDQIREELETSGRTVSVIDYETAATLIVQREGREEFRYSLRGRAFRSVPSIFPELDEAGGERILRVETILRSGLNGTHGLEEWTEDEILNDFLREYAKWRGW
;
A
#
# COMPACT_ATOMS: atom_id res chain seq x y z
N HIS A 1 4.13 19.91 0.66
CA HIS A 1 4.98 19.40 -0.41
C HIS A 1 4.16 18.54 -1.37
N ARG A 2 4.34 18.75 -2.67
CA ARG A 2 3.49 18.11 -3.69
C ARG A 2 3.49 16.59 -3.65
N ALA A 3 4.68 16.00 -3.53
CA ALA A 3 4.80 14.53 -3.52
C ALA A 3 4.08 13.95 -2.31
N HIS A 4 4.25 14.57 -1.16
CA HIS A 4 3.62 14.10 0.06
C HIS A 4 2.09 14.22 -0.04
N ALA A 5 1.60 15.34 -0.54
CA ALA A 5 0.17 15.57 -0.70
C ALA A 5 -0.45 14.57 -1.68
N ALA A 6 0.25 14.27 -2.79
CA ALA A 6 -0.23 13.31 -3.77
C ALA A 6 -0.31 11.90 -3.19
N LEU A 7 0.68 11.52 -2.39
CA LEU A 7 0.66 10.24 -1.70
C LEU A 7 -0.47 10.17 -0.67
N GLN A 8 -0.67 11.24 0.09
CA GLN A 8 -1.76 11.29 1.07
C GLN A 8 -3.11 11.12 0.37
N GLU A 9 -3.30 11.80 -0.76
CA GLU A 9 -4.53 11.70 -1.51
C GLU A 9 -4.75 10.29 -2.04
N TYR A 10 -3.70 9.68 -2.58
CA TYR A 10 -3.78 8.31 -3.07
C TYR A 10 -4.20 7.35 -1.96
N PHE A 11 -3.59 7.46 -0.79
CA PHE A 11 -3.94 6.58 0.32
C PHE A 11 -5.35 6.82 0.81
N ALA A 12 -5.78 8.07 0.90
CA ALA A 12 -7.13 8.39 1.36
C ALA A 12 -8.20 7.93 0.37
N LYS A 13 -7.94 8.03 -0.92
CA LYS A 13 -8.95 7.77 -1.96
C LYS A 13 -8.91 6.38 -2.56
N THR A 14 -7.78 5.69 -2.44
CA THR A 14 -7.60 4.38 -3.07
C THR A 14 -7.30 3.29 -2.06
N VAL A 15 -6.30 3.48 -1.22
CA VAL A 15 -5.85 2.44 -0.30
C VAL A 15 -6.85 2.19 0.83
N LEU A 16 -7.27 3.24 1.52
CA LEU A 16 -8.18 3.07 2.65
C LEU A 16 -9.54 2.52 2.23
N PRO A 17 -10.14 2.97 1.12
CA PRO A 17 -11.38 2.33 0.64
C PRO A 17 -11.19 0.85 0.31
N ALA A 18 -10.06 0.47 -0.30
CA ALA A 18 -9.78 -0.93 -0.58
C ALA A 18 -9.66 -1.73 0.72
N PHE A 19 -8.96 -1.19 1.71
CA PHE A 19 -8.82 -1.84 3.01
C PHE A 19 -10.15 -1.97 3.73
N ASP A 20 -11.02 -0.96 3.63
CA ASP A 20 -12.35 -1.03 4.23
C ASP A 20 -13.18 -2.14 3.61
N GLN A 21 -13.07 -2.31 2.30
CA GLN A 21 -13.78 -3.37 1.59
C GLN A 21 -13.27 -4.75 2.01
N ILE A 22 -11.95 -4.90 2.14
CA ILE A 22 -11.34 -6.14 2.63
C ILE A 22 -11.84 -6.44 4.04
N ARG A 23 -11.85 -5.43 4.90
CA ARG A 23 -12.31 -5.59 6.28
C ARG A 23 -13.74 -6.10 6.34
N GLU A 24 -14.64 -5.48 5.57
CA GLU A 24 -16.04 -5.90 5.55
C GLU A 24 -16.18 -7.36 5.16
N GLU A 25 -15.46 -7.77 4.12
CA GLU A 25 -15.52 -9.16 3.65
C GLU A 25 -15.01 -10.14 4.69
N LEU A 26 -13.86 -9.84 5.30
CA LEU A 26 -13.25 -10.76 6.27
C LEU A 26 -14.04 -10.81 7.58
N GLU A 27 -14.65 -9.70 7.98
CA GLU A 27 -15.44 -9.69 9.20
C GLU A 27 -16.71 -10.53 9.04
N THR A 28 -17.25 -10.66 7.84
CA THR A 28 -18.38 -11.56 7.62
C THR A 28 -18.00 -13.01 7.79
N SER A 29 -16.71 -13.33 7.68
CA SER A 29 -16.24 -14.71 7.85
C SER A 29 -15.62 -14.95 9.23
N GLY A 30 -15.87 -14.05 10.17
CA GLY A 30 -15.47 -14.25 11.56
C GLY A 30 -14.09 -13.75 11.93
N ARG A 31 -13.41 -13.05 11.03
CA ARG A 31 -12.11 -12.46 11.36
C ARG A 31 -12.31 -11.05 11.89
N THR A 32 -11.31 -10.58 12.63
CA THR A 32 -11.24 -9.20 13.06
C THR A 32 -10.16 -8.52 12.24
N VAL A 33 -10.45 -7.35 11.70
CA VAL A 33 -9.50 -6.64 10.85
C VAL A 33 -9.25 -5.26 11.41
N SER A 34 -7.97 -4.92 11.59
CA SER A 34 -7.55 -3.60 12.02
C SER A 34 -6.85 -2.90 10.87
N VAL A 35 -7.13 -1.62 10.69
CA VAL A 35 -6.46 -0.80 9.68
C VAL A 35 -5.74 0.32 10.41
N ILE A 36 -4.44 0.45 10.16
CA ILE A 36 -3.64 1.52 10.74
C ILE A 36 -3.27 2.48 9.62
N ASP A 37 -3.70 3.73 9.77
CA ASP A 37 -3.50 4.78 8.77
C ASP A 37 -2.35 5.67 9.21
N TYR A 38 -1.29 5.70 8.39
CA TYR A 38 -0.12 6.55 8.62
C TYR A 38 -0.02 7.67 7.59
N GLU A 39 -1.13 8.01 6.91
CA GLU A 39 -1.21 9.05 5.87
C GLU A 39 -0.57 8.65 4.53
N THR A 40 0.71 8.27 4.51
CA THR A 40 1.38 7.82 3.29
C THR A 40 1.82 6.37 3.39
N ALA A 41 1.27 5.66 4.36
CA ALA A 41 1.43 4.23 4.52
C ALA A 41 0.20 3.73 5.26
N ALA A 42 -0.13 2.48 5.08
CA ALA A 42 -1.26 1.88 5.79
C ALA A 42 -1.00 0.40 5.97
N THR A 43 -1.45 -0.12 7.10
CA THR A 43 -1.28 -1.54 7.42
C THR A 43 -2.65 -2.13 7.74
N LEU A 44 -2.92 -3.28 7.15
CA LEU A 44 -4.12 -4.05 7.43
C LEU A 44 -3.69 -5.31 8.17
N ILE A 45 -4.28 -5.55 9.33
CA ILE A 45 -3.95 -6.70 10.16
C ILE A 45 -5.19 -7.56 10.31
N VAL A 46 -5.09 -8.82 9.88
CA VAL A 46 -6.17 -9.79 10.01
C VAL A 46 -5.90 -10.62 11.25
N GLN A 47 -6.88 -10.71 12.12
CA GLN A 47 -6.78 -11.50 13.35
C GLN A 47 -7.87 -12.57 13.37
N ARG A 48 -7.53 -13.71 13.92
CA ARG A 48 -8.46 -14.78 14.14
C ARG A 48 -8.27 -15.28 15.56
N GLU A 49 -9.35 -15.27 16.35
CA GLU A 49 -9.32 -15.74 17.73
C GLU A 49 -8.25 -15.04 18.56
N GLY A 50 -8.11 -13.72 18.34
CA GLY A 50 -7.17 -12.90 19.08
C GLY A 50 -5.72 -12.99 18.63
N ARG A 51 -5.43 -13.74 17.58
CA ARG A 51 -4.07 -13.89 17.06
C ARG A 51 -3.95 -13.27 15.68
N GLU A 52 -2.81 -12.60 15.43
CA GLU A 52 -2.54 -12.06 14.11
C GLU A 52 -2.37 -13.21 13.12
N GLU A 53 -3.22 -13.22 12.11
CA GLU A 53 -3.21 -14.24 11.08
C GLU A 53 -2.40 -13.78 9.87
N PHE A 54 -2.57 -12.52 9.48
CA PHE A 54 -1.94 -12.00 8.27
C PHE A 54 -1.79 -10.48 8.39
N ARG A 55 -0.71 -9.96 7.81
CA ARG A 55 -0.43 -8.53 7.82
C ARG A 55 -0.06 -8.10 6.42
N TYR A 56 -0.69 -7.03 5.95
CA TYR A 56 -0.50 -6.51 4.61
C TYR A 56 -0.31 -5.01 4.70
N SER A 57 0.82 -4.52 4.22
CA SER A 57 1.13 -3.09 4.30
C SER A 57 1.39 -2.50 2.93
N LEU A 58 0.98 -1.26 2.76
CA LEU A 58 1.30 -0.47 1.59
C LEU A 58 2.03 0.77 2.06
N ARG A 59 3.12 1.11 1.39
CA ARG A 59 3.92 2.27 1.75
C ARG A 59 4.19 3.13 0.53
N GLY A 60 3.91 4.42 0.64
CA GLY A 60 4.19 5.38 -0.43
C GLY A 60 5.66 5.77 -0.44
N ARG A 61 6.23 5.89 -1.63
CA ARG A 61 7.61 6.31 -1.82
C ARG A 61 7.70 7.31 -2.95
N ALA A 62 8.63 8.24 -2.81
CA ALA A 62 8.92 9.21 -3.86
C ALA A 62 10.38 9.07 -4.24
N PHE A 63 10.64 8.91 -5.53
CA PHE A 63 11.99 8.76 -6.06
C PHE A 63 12.27 9.87 -7.04
N ARG A 64 13.54 10.26 -7.18
CA ARG A 64 13.93 11.20 -8.22
C ARG A 64 13.92 10.49 -9.57
N SER A 65 13.37 11.16 -10.57
CA SER A 65 13.29 10.58 -11.91
C SER A 65 14.63 10.50 -12.63
N VAL A 66 15.59 11.33 -12.24
CA VAL A 66 16.90 11.38 -12.89
C VAL A 66 18.02 11.44 -11.85
N PRO A 67 19.05 10.60 -11.97
CA PRO A 67 20.22 10.70 -11.10
C PRO A 67 20.86 12.08 -11.26
N SER A 68 21.39 12.62 -10.17
CA SER A 68 21.92 13.98 -10.14
C SER A 68 23.33 14.08 -10.74
N ILE A 69 23.44 13.87 -12.06
CA ILE A 69 24.68 14.15 -12.78
C ILE A 69 24.76 15.62 -13.11
N PHE A 70 23.60 16.26 -13.23
CA PHE A 70 23.49 17.69 -13.53
C PHE A 70 22.68 18.39 -12.44
N PRO A 71 23.33 18.90 -11.40
CA PRO A 71 22.64 19.53 -10.27
C PRO A 71 21.67 20.63 -10.65
N GLU A 72 21.98 21.40 -11.71
CA GLU A 72 21.10 22.46 -12.14
C GLU A 72 19.77 21.94 -12.70
N LEU A 73 19.73 20.73 -13.21
CA LEU A 73 18.48 20.12 -13.66
C LEU A 73 17.63 19.67 -12.46
N ASP A 74 18.28 19.22 -11.40
CA ASP A 74 17.58 18.85 -10.17
C ASP A 74 16.93 20.06 -9.53
N GLU A 75 17.61 21.17 -9.52
CA GLU A 75 17.09 22.42 -8.95
C GLU A 75 15.91 22.95 -9.73
N ALA A 76 15.82 22.62 -11.01
CA ALA A 76 14.68 23.01 -11.83
C ALA A 76 13.42 22.20 -11.48
N GLY A 77 13.46 21.41 -10.42
CA GLY A 77 12.32 20.66 -9.94
C GLY A 77 12.12 19.37 -10.69
N GLY A 78 13.17 18.56 -10.76
CA GLY A 78 13.08 17.23 -11.35
C GLY A 78 11.85 16.51 -10.81
N GLU A 79 11.07 15.93 -11.71
CA GLU A 79 9.85 15.22 -11.33
C GLU A 79 10.17 14.08 -10.39
N ARG A 80 9.34 13.95 -9.40
CA ARG A 80 9.40 12.80 -8.51
C ARG A 80 8.53 11.71 -9.08
N ILE A 81 9.05 10.50 -9.07
CA ILE A 81 8.28 9.33 -9.44
C ILE A 81 7.68 8.78 -8.16
N LEU A 82 6.36 8.71 -8.12
CA LEU A 82 5.65 8.20 -6.96
C LEU A 82 5.36 6.73 -7.15
N ARG A 83 5.63 5.96 -6.10
CA ARG A 83 5.39 4.51 -6.11
C ARG A 83 4.71 4.10 -4.83
N VAL A 84 4.03 2.98 -4.89
CA VAL A 84 3.51 2.34 -3.70
C VAL A 84 4.15 0.96 -3.59
N GLU A 85 4.66 0.65 -2.42
CA GLU A 85 5.32 -0.63 -2.15
C GLU A 85 4.39 -1.52 -1.33
N THR A 86 4.31 -2.79 -1.73
CA THR A 86 3.58 -3.79 -0.96
C THR A 86 4.57 -4.51 -0.06
N ILE A 87 4.24 -4.61 1.22
CA ILE A 87 5.14 -5.19 2.21
C ILE A 87 4.39 -6.27 2.99
N LEU A 88 4.97 -7.46 2.99
CA LEU A 88 4.44 -8.58 3.75
C LEU A 88 5.40 -8.90 4.89
N ARG A 89 5.06 -9.89 5.71
CA ARG A 89 5.94 -10.30 6.81
C ARG A 89 7.33 -10.69 6.31
N SER A 90 7.41 -11.27 5.12
CA SER A 90 8.67 -11.66 4.50
C SER A 90 9.50 -10.49 3.97
N GLY A 91 8.91 -9.29 3.90
CA GLY A 91 9.57 -8.10 3.41
C GLY A 91 8.88 -7.49 2.21
N LEU A 92 9.62 -6.71 1.44
CA LEU A 92 9.10 -6.03 0.26
C LEU A 92 8.63 -7.05 -0.77
N ASN A 93 7.36 -6.95 -1.15
CA ASN A 93 6.74 -7.89 -2.08
C ASN A 93 6.59 -7.34 -3.50
N GLY A 94 6.49 -6.04 -3.64
CA GLY A 94 6.36 -5.43 -4.96
C GLY A 94 6.36 -3.91 -4.89
N THR A 95 6.59 -3.28 -6.04
CA THR A 95 6.59 -1.84 -6.18
C THR A 95 5.77 -1.48 -7.41
N HIS A 96 4.86 -0.53 -7.27
CA HIS A 96 3.90 -0.21 -8.32
C HIS A 96 3.73 1.29 -8.50
N GLY A 97 3.38 1.73 -9.71
CA GLY A 97 2.98 3.11 -9.92
C GLY A 97 1.59 3.36 -9.34
N LEU A 98 1.33 4.57 -8.90
CA LEU A 98 0.04 4.88 -8.27
C LEU A 98 -1.13 4.69 -9.25
N GLU A 99 -0.93 5.05 -10.52
CA GLU A 99 -1.99 4.91 -11.52
C GLU A 99 -2.30 3.45 -11.83
N GLU A 100 -1.32 2.59 -11.64
CA GLU A 100 -1.46 1.16 -11.92
C GLU A 100 -2.04 0.41 -10.72
N TRP A 101 -1.76 0.89 -9.52
CA TRP A 101 -2.15 0.19 -8.30
C TRP A 101 -3.48 0.72 -7.79
N THR A 102 -4.54 0.35 -8.52
CA THR A 102 -5.89 0.78 -8.25
C THR A 102 -6.52 0.01 -7.10
N GLU A 103 -7.70 0.41 -6.68
CA GLU A 103 -8.44 -0.29 -5.63
C GLU A 103 -8.62 -1.76 -5.99
N ASP A 104 -9.01 -2.06 -7.23
CA ASP A 104 -9.19 -3.45 -7.68
C ASP A 104 -7.89 -4.24 -7.64
N GLU A 105 -6.78 -3.62 -8.03
CA GLU A 105 -5.48 -4.27 -8.00
C GLU A 105 -5.06 -4.59 -6.57
N ILE A 106 -5.33 -3.68 -5.64
CA ILE A 106 -5.04 -3.89 -4.22
C ILE A 106 -5.87 -5.06 -3.69
N LEU A 107 -7.17 -5.09 -4.02
CA LEU A 107 -8.05 -6.18 -3.59
C LEU A 107 -7.55 -7.52 -4.11
N ASN A 108 -7.23 -7.58 -5.39
CA ASN A 108 -6.77 -8.83 -6.01
C ASN A 108 -5.44 -9.28 -5.43
N ASP A 109 -4.52 -8.35 -5.20
CA ASP A 109 -3.21 -8.68 -4.63
C ASP A 109 -3.36 -9.20 -3.20
N PHE A 110 -4.17 -8.51 -2.39
CA PHE A 110 -4.41 -8.93 -1.02
C PHE A 110 -4.98 -10.37 -1.00
N LEU A 111 -6.01 -10.62 -1.80
CA LEU A 111 -6.64 -11.93 -1.81
C LEU A 111 -5.67 -13.02 -2.24
N ARG A 112 -4.85 -12.75 -3.24
CA ARG A 112 -3.86 -13.70 -3.73
C ARG A 112 -2.82 -14.01 -2.65
N GLU A 113 -2.29 -12.98 -1.98
CA GLU A 113 -1.26 -13.18 -0.96
C GLU A 113 -1.83 -13.83 0.30
N TYR A 114 -3.04 -13.46 0.68
CA TYR A 114 -3.71 -14.06 1.82
C TYR A 114 -3.99 -15.55 1.58
N ALA A 115 -4.44 -15.91 0.39
CA ALA A 115 -4.68 -17.29 0.01
C ALA A 115 -3.39 -18.11 0.06
N LYS A 116 -2.29 -17.56 -0.45
CA LYS A 116 -0.98 -18.20 -0.38
C LYS A 116 -0.56 -18.45 1.06
N TRP A 117 -0.73 -17.45 1.91
CA TRP A 117 -0.36 -17.55 3.31
C TRP A 117 -1.15 -18.65 4.01
N ARG A 118 -2.42 -18.81 3.65
CA ARG A 118 -3.27 -19.86 4.24
C ARG A 118 -2.99 -21.25 3.68
N GLY A 119 -2.07 -21.36 2.72
CA GLY A 119 -1.69 -22.65 2.16
C GLY A 119 -2.64 -23.17 1.10
N TRP A 120 -3.33 -22.27 0.42
CA TRP A 120 -4.26 -22.64 -0.66
C TRP A 120 -3.62 -22.52 -2.02
#